data_9cf64752f87fa4fc69b23accf7a8f018
#
_entry.id   9cf64752f87fa4fc69b23accf7a8f018
#
_cell.length_a   1.000
_cell.length_b   1.000
_cell.length_c   1.000
_cell.angle_alpha   90.00
_cell.angle_beta   90.00
_cell.angle_gamma   90.00
#
_symmetry.space_group_name_H-M   'P 1'
#
loop_
_entity.id
_entity.type
_entity.pdbx_description
1 polymer ?
#
loop_
_entity_poly.entity_id
_entity_poly.type
_entity_poly.pdbx_seq_one_letter_code
_entity_poly.pdbx_strand_id
1 'polypeptide(L)'
;MDDLPEEVQELIEELDKAAEDEEEDKIKELTQKLLATGIDVGAITLKKLSLLVMDGEEEMTRGWTEVAIQIGMDPFKTLIEGLAAGMSLIGKKYENGEAFVPQLLIASTAMYGGMDLLAPYMKQSENITSKPATVVIGTVEGDVHDIGKNLVKTLLSANGFNCVDLGNDVPASKFVEAAKEYRATAVSMSTLMTTTMAEMPRVVKMLIDEGIRDNVMVMVGGAPITTGYAAQIGADASPRDAASAASWLKEAIFDFPSENVRWG
;
A
#
# COMPACT_ATOMS: atom_id res chain seq x y z
N MET A 1 -14.95 21.77 -3.97
CA MET A 1 -14.10 22.69 -4.77
C MET A 1 -14.83 23.99 -5.14
N ASP A 2 -16.11 23.99 -4.97
CA ASP A 2 -17.01 25.14 -5.31
C ASP A 2 -16.75 26.43 -4.51
N ASP A 3 -16.01 26.33 -3.39
CA ASP A 3 -15.66 27.48 -2.54
C ASP A 3 -14.30 28.14 -2.92
N LEU A 4 -13.63 27.66 -3.98
CA LEU A 4 -12.37 28.24 -4.45
C LEU A 4 -12.62 29.47 -5.33
N PRO A 5 -11.66 30.43 -5.40
CA PRO A 5 -11.74 31.54 -6.35
C PRO A 5 -11.90 31.05 -7.79
N GLU A 6 -12.64 31.81 -8.64
CA GLU A 6 -12.94 31.44 -10.03
C GLU A 6 -11.66 31.16 -10.84
N GLU A 7 -10.63 32.02 -10.71
CA GLU A 7 -9.33 31.82 -11.34
C GLU A 7 -8.66 30.49 -10.97
N VAL A 8 -8.84 30.04 -9.71
CA VAL A 8 -8.28 28.76 -9.25
C VAL A 8 -9.08 27.57 -9.82
N GLN A 9 -10.41 27.71 -9.91
CA GLN A 9 -11.25 26.70 -10.51
C GLN A 9 -10.90 26.51 -12.01
N GLU A 10 -10.72 27.60 -12.75
CA GLU A 10 -10.30 27.55 -14.15
C GLU A 10 -8.94 26.84 -14.32
N LEU A 11 -7.95 27.16 -13.47
CA LEU A 11 -6.65 26.49 -13.50
C LEU A 11 -6.74 24.99 -13.20
N ILE A 12 -7.62 24.57 -12.30
CA ILE A 12 -7.87 23.16 -11.99
C ILE A 12 -8.53 22.45 -13.18
N GLU A 13 -9.49 23.08 -13.85
CA GLU A 13 -10.15 22.52 -15.04
C GLU A 13 -9.16 22.37 -16.21
N GLU A 14 -8.30 23.38 -16.44
CA GLU A 14 -7.25 23.28 -17.45
C GLU A 14 -6.24 22.17 -17.11
N LEU A 15 -5.93 21.99 -15.82
CA LEU A 15 -5.01 20.95 -15.35
C LEU A 15 -5.63 19.56 -15.48
N ASP A 16 -6.93 19.41 -15.17
CA ASP A 16 -7.67 18.18 -15.41
C ASP A 16 -7.60 17.76 -16.89
N LYS A 17 -7.81 18.72 -17.80
CA LYS A 17 -7.71 18.46 -19.23
C LYS A 17 -6.30 18.13 -19.69
N ALA A 18 -5.29 18.85 -19.18
CA ALA A 18 -3.89 18.54 -19.51
C ALA A 18 -3.46 17.16 -18.98
N ALA A 19 -4.02 16.74 -17.84
CA ALA A 19 -3.80 15.42 -17.27
C ALA A 19 -4.47 14.30 -18.10
N GLU A 20 -5.71 14.53 -18.56
CA GLU A 20 -6.45 13.61 -19.44
C GLU A 20 -5.74 13.44 -20.80
N ASP A 21 -5.18 14.54 -21.34
CA ASP A 21 -4.45 14.56 -22.61
C ASP A 21 -2.96 14.16 -22.47
N GLU A 22 -2.49 13.79 -21.26
CA GLU A 22 -1.09 13.44 -20.93
C GLU A 22 -0.05 14.52 -21.33
N GLU A 23 -0.41 15.79 -21.24
CA GLU A 23 0.42 16.93 -21.63
C GLU A 23 1.37 17.36 -20.50
N GLU A 24 2.47 16.60 -20.24
CA GLU A 24 3.41 16.80 -19.12
C GLU A 24 3.93 18.26 -18.99
N ASP A 25 4.32 18.91 -20.09
CA ASP A 25 4.82 20.30 -20.07
C ASP A 25 3.74 21.28 -19.61
N LYS A 26 2.50 21.06 -19.99
CA LYS A 26 1.36 21.88 -19.62
C LYS A 26 0.94 21.65 -18.17
N ILE A 27 0.96 20.40 -17.70
CA ILE A 27 0.76 20.05 -16.29
C ILE A 27 1.77 20.84 -15.44
N LYS A 28 3.03 20.87 -15.85
CA LYS A 28 4.09 21.61 -15.15
C LYS A 28 3.84 23.12 -15.14
N GLU A 29 3.48 23.71 -16.28
CA GLU A 29 3.16 25.14 -16.37
C GLU A 29 1.98 25.51 -15.46
N LEU A 30 0.88 24.77 -15.54
CA LEU A 30 -0.33 25.00 -14.77
C LEU A 30 -0.10 24.81 -13.27
N THR A 31 0.71 23.80 -12.88
CA THR A 31 1.11 23.59 -11.49
C THR A 31 1.83 24.84 -10.93
N GLN A 32 2.74 25.45 -11.69
CA GLN A 32 3.43 26.66 -11.27
C GLN A 32 2.46 27.86 -11.14
N LYS A 33 1.51 28.01 -12.06
CA LYS A 33 0.47 29.03 -11.95
C LYS A 33 -0.39 28.81 -10.71
N LEU A 34 -0.78 27.58 -10.44
CA LEU A 34 -1.59 27.22 -9.27
C LEU A 34 -0.85 27.51 -7.96
N LEU A 35 0.46 27.21 -7.88
CA LEU A 35 1.30 27.56 -6.73
C LEU A 35 1.39 29.09 -6.52
N ALA A 36 1.43 29.87 -7.61
CA ALA A 36 1.51 31.34 -7.54
C ALA A 36 0.25 31.98 -6.94
N THR A 37 -0.89 31.30 -6.92
CA THR A 37 -2.13 31.81 -6.28
C THR A 37 -2.05 31.85 -4.75
N GLY A 38 -1.07 31.16 -4.14
CA GLY A 38 -0.88 31.10 -2.69
C GLY A 38 -1.86 30.18 -1.95
N ILE A 39 -2.66 29.39 -2.65
CA ILE A 39 -3.56 28.39 -2.06
C ILE A 39 -2.80 27.15 -1.63
N ASP A 40 -3.42 26.30 -0.79
CA ASP A 40 -2.87 25.01 -0.44
C ASP A 40 -3.08 23.99 -1.57
N VAL A 41 -2.14 24.01 -2.54
CA VAL A 41 -2.15 23.09 -3.68
C VAL A 41 -2.05 21.64 -3.23
N GLY A 42 -1.32 21.37 -2.14
CA GLY A 42 -1.18 20.02 -1.59
C GLY A 42 -2.51 19.43 -1.13
N ALA A 43 -3.31 20.20 -0.40
CA ALA A 43 -4.65 19.78 0.04
C ALA A 43 -5.59 19.52 -1.15
N ILE A 44 -5.54 20.38 -2.18
CA ILE A 44 -6.31 20.20 -3.42
C ILE A 44 -5.89 18.91 -4.11
N THR A 45 -4.59 18.68 -4.27
CA THR A 45 -4.03 17.49 -4.92
C THR A 45 -4.48 16.20 -4.24
N LEU A 46 -4.39 16.12 -2.90
CA LEU A 46 -4.85 14.92 -2.17
C LEU A 46 -6.34 14.66 -2.37
N LYS A 47 -7.16 15.71 -2.31
CA LYS A 47 -8.60 15.61 -2.53
C LYS A 47 -8.91 15.18 -3.97
N LYS A 48 -8.23 15.75 -4.96
CA LYS A 48 -8.39 15.36 -6.37
C LYS A 48 -8.02 13.90 -6.58
N LEU A 49 -6.86 13.46 -6.13
CA LEU A 49 -6.42 12.07 -6.23
C LEU A 49 -7.43 11.09 -5.65
N SER A 50 -7.98 11.39 -4.46
CA SER A 50 -8.97 10.51 -3.85
C SER A 50 -10.28 10.41 -4.65
N LEU A 51 -10.74 11.48 -5.26
CA LEU A 51 -11.94 11.49 -6.10
C LEU A 51 -11.68 10.79 -7.45
N LEU A 52 -10.56 11.09 -8.11
CA LEU A 52 -10.19 10.51 -9.40
C LEU A 52 -10.01 8.98 -9.31
N VAL A 53 -9.34 8.50 -8.25
CA VAL A 53 -9.26 7.05 -7.98
C VAL A 53 -10.65 6.46 -7.73
N MET A 54 -11.49 7.10 -6.90
CA MET A 54 -12.86 6.62 -6.65
C MET A 54 -13.68 6.52 -7.94
N ASP A 55 -13.52 7.47 -8.85
CA ASP A 55 -14.23 7.52 -10.13
C ASP A 55 -13.55 6.67 -11.22
N GLY A 56 -12.30 6.20 -10.98
CA GLY A 56 -11.56 5.31 -11.87
C GLY A 56 -10.87 5.99 -13.04
N GLU A 57 -10.56 7.27 -12.91
CA GLU A 57 -9.95 8.13 -13.93
C GLU A 57 -8.41 7.97 -13.89
N GLU A 58 -7.88 6.97 -14.62
CA GLU A 58 -6.46 6.58 -14.55
C GLU A 58 -5.54 7.70 -15.05
N GLU A 59 -5.76 8.24 -16.26
CA GLU A 59 -4.91 9.27 -16.86
C GLU A 59 -4.86 10.52 -15.99
N MET A 60 -6.01 11.01 -15.55
CA MET A 60 -6.08 12.16 -14.64
C MET A 60 -5.44 11.86 -13.28
N THR A 61 -5.55 10.63 -12.77
CA THR A 61 -4.87 10.23 -11.52
C THR A 61 -3.36 10.29 -11.69
N ARG A 62 -2.83 9.84 -12.81
CA ARG A 62 -1.40 9.96 -13.14
C ARG A 62 -0.97 11.42 -13.21
N GLY A 63 -1.68 12.27 -13.94
CA GLY A 63 -1.37 13.69 -14.07
C GLY A 63 -1.37 14.42 -12.71
N TRP A 64 -2.37 14.20 -11.86
CA TRP A 64 -2.41 14.79 -10.51
C TRP A 64 -1.36 14.19 -9.57
N THR A 65 -0.90 12.96 -9.81
CA THR A 65 0.26 12.39 -9.12
C THR A 65 1.55 13.11 -9.52
N GLU A 66 1.71 13.48 -10.78
CA GLU A 66 2.82 14.32 -11.24
C GLU A 66 2.80 15.70 -10.58
N VAL A 67 1.62 16.32 -10.43
CA VAL A 67 1.47 17.57 -9.65
C VAL A 67 2.03 17.39 -8.23
N ALA A 68 1.64 16.31 -7.54
CA ALA A 68 2.14 16.00 -6.21
C ALA A 68 3.68 15.89 -6.16
N ILE A 69 4.27 15.22 -7.16
CA ILE A 69 5.73 15.08 -7.28
C ILE A 69 6.38 16.44 -7.52
N GLN A 70 5.85 17.25 -8.43
CA GLN A 70 6.40 18.56 -8.80
C GLN A 70 6.38 19.56 -7.66
N ILE A 71 5.35 19.54 -6.81
CA ILE A 71 5.27 20.40 -5.63
C ILE A 71 6.02 19.85 -4.41
N GLY A 72 6.70 18.70 -4.57
CA GLY A 72 7.53 18.10 -3.52
C GLY A 72 6.73 17.53 -2.36
N MET A 73 5.53 17.01 -2.61
CA MET A 73 4.75 16.32 -1.58
C MET A 73 5.46 15.05 -1.12
N ASP A 74 5.29 14.71 0.15
CA ASP A 74 5.73 13.42 0.66
C ASP A 74 5.04 12.28 -0.09
N PRO A 75 5.79 11.36 -0.75
CA PRO A 75 5.22 10.29 -1.56
C PRO A 75 4.32 9.35 -0.77
N PHE A 76 4.63 9.11 0.53
CA PHE A 76 3.80 8.28 1.39
C PHE A 76 2.49 8.96 1.73
N LYS A 77 2.53 10.26 2.03
CA LYS A 77 1.33 11.05 2.27
C LYS A 77 0.43 11.05 1.03
N THR A 78 1.00 11.25 -0.15
CA THR A 78 0.27 11.21 -1.43
C THR A 78 -0.38 9.85 -1.66
N LEU A 79 0.34 8.76 -1.37
CA LEU A 79 -0.18 7.40 -1.49
C LEU A 79 -1.34 7.12 -0.51
N ILE A 80 -1.17 7.47 0.78
CA ILE A 80 -2.16 7.12 1.81
C ILE A 80 -3.37 8.04 1.76
N GLU A 81 -3.14 9.36 1.78
CA GLU A 81 -4.21 10.37 1.90
C GLU A 81 -4.84 10.77 0.55
N GLY A 82 -4.14 10.48 -0.56
CA GLY A 82 -4.64 10.68 -1.91
C GLY A 82 -5.16 9.37 -2.51
N LEU A 83 -4.26 8.52 -3.01
CA LEU A 83 -4.63 7.35 -3.81
C LEU A 83 -5.42 6.29 -3.02
N ALA A 84 -4.89 5.81 -1.89
CA ALA A 84 -5.56 4.78 -1.08
C ALA A 84 -6.86 5.28 -0.43
N ALA A 85 -6.96 6.59 -0.16
CA ALA A 85 -8.20 7.20 0.30
C ALA A 85 -9.33 7.03 -0.73
N GLY A 86 -9.03 7.15 -2.04
CA GLY A 86 -10.00 6.91 -3.12
C GLY A 86 -10.54 5.48 -3.12
N MET A 87 -9.68 4.47 -2.93
CA MET A 87 -10.10 3.08 -2.77
C MET A 87 -11.02 2.88 -1.55
N SER A 88 -10.73 3.60 -0.46
CA SER A 88 -11.60 3.57 0.73
C SER A 88 -12.98 4.17 0.46
N LEU A 89 -13.07 5.22 -0.38
CA LEU A 89 -14.34 5.84 -0.77
C LEU A 89 -15.19 4.90 -1.63
N ILE A 90 -14.61 4.31 -2.68
CA ILE A 90 -15.35 3.37 -3.55
C ILE A 90 -15.71 2.08 -2.80
N GLY A 91 -14.85 1.61 -1.90
CA GLY A 91 -15.13 0.47 -1.02
C GLY A 91 -16.38 0.68 -0.17
N LYS A 92 -16.54 1.87 0.44
CA LYS A 92 -17.75 2.24 1.19
C LYS A 92 -19.00 2.29 0.30
N LYS A 93 -18.89 2.84 -0.91
CA LYS A 93 -19.99 2.81 -1.89
C LYS A 93 -20.40 1.38 -2.26
N TYR A 94 -19.43 0.48 -2.42
CA TYR A 94 -19.70 -0.93 -2.66
C TYR A 94 -20.40 -1.61 -1.49
N GLU A 95 -19.94 -1.39 -0.25
CA GLU A 95 -20.59 -1.90 0.96
C GLU A 95 -22.03 -1.43 1.11
N ASN A 96 -22.33 -0.19 0.69
CA ASN A 96 -23.68 0.39 0.69
C ASN A 96 -24.55 -0.07 -0.49
N GLY A 97 -23.99 -0.84 -1.45
CA GLY A 97 -24.71 -1.24 -2.67
C GLY A 97 -24.83 -0.14 -3.73
N GLU A 98 -24.04 0.95 -3.59
CA GLU A 98 -24.00 2.09 -4.51
C GLU A 98 -22.96 1.91 -5.64
N ALA A 99 -22.08 0.92 -5.51
CA ALA A 99 -21.07 0.55 -6.50
C ALA A 99 -20.99 -0.97 -6.66
N PHE A 100 -20.41 -1.42 -7.78
CA PHE A 100 -20.27 -2.83 -8.15
C PHE A 100 -18.81 -3.20 -8.40
N VAL A 101 -18.50 -4.51 -8.41
CA VAL A 101 -17.14 -5.05 -8.61
C VAL A 101 -16.38 -4.41 -9.80
N PRO A 102 -16.97 -4.19 -10.98
CA PRO A 102 -16.27 -3.54 -12.07
C PRO A 102 -15.71 -2.15 -11.73
N GLN A 103 -16.47 -1.36 -10.95
CA GLN A 103 -16.03 -0.02 -10.52
C GLN A 103 -14.86 -0.10 -9.54
N LEU A 104 -14.83 -1.10 -8.65
CA LEU A 104 -13.67 -1.36 -7.78
C LEU A 104 -12.42 -1.70 -8.60
N LEU A 105 -12.56 -2.51 -9.66
CA LEU A 105 -11.44 -2.88 -10.53
C LEU A 105 -10.88 -1.66 -11.28
N ILE A 106 -11.76 -0.83 -11.84
CA ILE A 106 -11.35 0.40 -12.55
C ILE A 106 -10.66 1.37 -11.57
N ALA A 107 -11.25 1.60 -10.39
CA ALA A 107 -10.64 2.42 -9.34
C ALA A 107 -9.25 1.89 -8.91
N SER A 108 -9.09 0.56 -8.81
CA SER A 108 -7.79 -0.03 -8.49
C SER A 108 -6.75 0.22 -9.60
N THR A 109 -7.15 0.17 -10.87
CA THR A 109 -6.26 0.48 -12.00
C THR A 109 -5.76 1.93 -11.90
N ALA A 110 -6.66 2.88 -11.67
CA ALA A 110 -6.31 4.29 -11.47
C ALA A 110 -5.34 4.47 -10.28
N MET A 111 -5.59 3.80 -9.15
CA MET A 111 -4.70 3.84 -7.98
C MET A 111 -3.30 3.32 -8.33
N TYR A 112 -3.20 2.17 -9.01
CA TYR A 112 -1.91 1.60 -9.39
C TYR A 112 -1.16 2.48 -10.38
N GLY A 113 -1.84 3.12 -11.34
CA GLY A 113 -1.25 4.09 -12.25
C GLY A 113 -0.53 5.23 -11.51
N GLY A 114 -1.15 5.79 -10.47
CA GLY A 114 -0.51 6.79 -9.60
C GLY A 114 0.62 6.22 -8.74
N MET A 115 0.45 5.00 -8.18
CA MET A 115 1.49 4.34 -7.39
C MET A 115 2.77 4.09 -8.17
N ASP A 116 2.69 3.69 -9.43
CA ASP A 116 3.85 3.42 -10.29
C ASP A 116 4.69 4.68 -10.49
N LEU A 117 4.05 5.85 -10.59
CA LEU A 117 4.75 7.15 -10.68
C LEU A 117 5.42 7.54 -9.36
N LEU A 118 4.81 7.22 -8.21
CA LEU A 118 5.41 7.50 -6.89
C LEU A 118 6.56 6.57 -6.52
N ALA A 119 6.58 5.34 -7.05
CA ALA A 119 7.53 4.29 -6.66
C ALA A 119 9.01 4.70 -6.69
N PRO A 120 9.53 5.46 -7.70
CA PRO A 120 10.91 5.93 -7.70
C PRO A 120 11.24 6.86 -6.53
N TYR A 121 10.29 7.68 -6.11
CA TYR A 121 10.47 8.69 -5.05
C TYR A 121 10.36 8.09 -3.65
N MET A 122 9.75 6.92 -3.52
CA MET A 122 9.63 6.18 -2.25
C MET A 122 10.91 5.45 -1.87
N LYS A 123 11.85 5.25 -2.82
CA LYS A 123 13.11 4.53 -2.62
C LYS A 123 14.22 5.34 -1.94
N GLN A 124 14.00 6.61 -1.62
CA GLN A 124 15.04 7.52 -1.09
C GLN A 124 15.04 7.62 0.44
N SER A 125 14.94 6.52 1.15
CA SER A 125 15.31 6.52 2.57
C SER A 125 16.73 5.97 2.71
N GLU A 126 17.72 6.84 2.42
CA GLU A 126 19.13 6.58 2.68
C GLU A 126 19.41 6.64 4.18
N ASN A 127 19.34 5.51 4.87
CA ASN A 127 20.08 5.23 6.10
C ASN A 127 19.85 3.79 6.56
N ILE A 128 20.33 2.81 5.77
CA ILE A 128 20.36 1.42 6.25
C ILE A 128 21.80 0.94 6.22
N THR A 129 22.45 0.99 7.40
CA THR A 129 23.79 0.47 7.64
C THR A 129 23.83 -1.03 7.95
N SER A 130 22.71 -1.74 7.82
CA SER A 130 22.58 -3.19 8.00
C SER A 130 21.98 -3.85 6.75
N LYS A 131 22.24 -5.16 6.57
CA LYS A 131 21.59 -5.94 5.50
C LYS A 131 20.06 -5.74 5.60
N PRO A 132 19.38 -5.44 4.49
CA PRO A 132 17.94 -5.25 4.51
C PRO A 132 17.28 -6.54 5.01
N ALA A 133 16.43 -6.42 6.02
CA ALA A 133 15.64 -7.54 6.50
C ALA A 133 14.69 -8.02 5.41
N THR A 134 14.57 -9.34 5.25
CA THR A 134 13.72 -9.94 4.23
C THR A 134 12.33 -10.23 4.78
N VAL A 135 11.31 -9.81 4.05
CA VAL A 135 9.89 -10.05 4.36
C VAL A 135 9.26 -10.88 3.24
N VAL A 136 8.80 -12.06 3.57
CA VAL A 136 7.93 -12.85 2.68
C VAL A 136 6.51 -12.35 2.85
N ILE A 137 5.86 -11.96 1.75
CA ILE A 137 4.52 -11.40 1.78
C ILE A 137 3.63 -12.06 0.73
N GLY A 138 2.37 -12.34 1.08
CA GLY A 138 1.40 -12.97 0.19
C GLY A 138 -0.03 -12.86 0.68
N THR A 139 -0.98 -13.04 -0.24
CA THR A 139 -2.39 -13.25 0.09
C THR A 139 -2.66 -14.75 0.20
N VAL A 140 -3.32 -15.19 1.26
CA VAL A 140 -3.49 -16.62 1.57
C VAL A 140 -4.32 -17.36 0.52
N GLU A 141 -4.22 -18.70 0.53
CA GLU A 141 -4.93 -19.59 -0.38
C GLU A 141 -6.44 -19.33 -0.41
N GLY A 142 -6.99 -19.31 -1.61
CA GLY A 142 -8.40 -19.03 -1.87
C GLY A 142 -8.77 -17.54 -1.91
N ASP A 143 -7.82 -16.64 -1.69
CA ASP A 143 -8.06 -15.20 -1.71
C ASP A 143 -7.21 -14.51 -2.80
N VAL A 144 -7.87 -13.72 -3.65
CA VAL A 144 -7.24 -12.99 -4.78
C VAL A 144 -7.10 -11.48 -4.53
N HIS A 145 -7.52 -11.00 -3.34
CA HIS A 145 -7.51 -9.59 -3.02
C HIS A 145 -6.11 -9.15 -2.56
N ASP A 146 -5.36 -8.53 -3.44
CA ASP A 146 -3.95 -8.20 -3.20
C ASP A 146 -3.66 -6.69 -3.06
N ILE A 147 -4.65 -5.81 -3.24
CA ILE A 147 -4.45 -4.35 -3.13
C ILE A 147 -3.82 -3.97 -1.79
N GLY A 148 -4.39 -4.44 -0.68
CA GLY A 148 -3.86 -4.16 0.66
C GLY A 148 -2.44 -4.72 0.86
N LYS A 149 -2.19 -5.94 0.37
CA LYS A 149 -0.87 -6.58 0.38
C LYS A 149 0.15 -5.75 -0.42
N ASN A 150 -0.21 -5.31 -1.61
CA ASN A 150 0.68 -4.54 -2.48
C ASN A 150 1.02 -3.17 -1.87
N LEU A 151 0.06 -2.55 -1.18
CA LEU A 151 0.29 -1.32 -0.42
C LEU A 151 1.30 -1.55 0.72
N VAL A 152 1.12 -2.60 1.52
CA VAL A 152 2.07 -2.99 2.58
C VAL A 152 3.46 -3.26 2.01
N LYS A 153 3.54 -4.05 0.93
CA LYS A 153 4.81 -4.34 0.23
C LYS A 153 5.52 -3.05 -0.20
N THR A 154 4.79 -2.13 -0.82
CA THR A 154 5.35 -0.86 -1.29
C THR A 154 5.94 -0.05 -0.13
N LEU A 155 5.20 0.08 0.98
CA LEU A 155 5.66 0.80 2.16
C LEU A 155 6.83 0.10 2.85
N LEU A 156 6.83 -1.22 2.94
CA LEU A 156 7.97 -1.98 3.47
C LEU A 156 9.21 -1.78 2.60
N SER A 157 9.08 -1.92 1.27
CA SER A 157 10.21 -1.72 0.33
C SER A 157 10.80 -0.32 0.43
N ALA A 158 9.95 0.69 0.55
CA ALA A 158 10.38 2.07 0.73
C ALA A 158 11.07 2.34 2.09
N ASN A 159 10.75 1.53 3.12
CA ASN A 159 11.46 1.55 4.40
C ASN A 159 12.73 0.65 4.41
N GLY A 160 13.16 0.16 3.23
CA GLY A 160 14.40 -0.57 3.05
C GLY A 160 14.32 -2.07 3.30
N PHE A 161 13.12 -2.63 3.40
CA PHE A 161 12.93 -4.08 3.49
C PHE A 161 13.06 -4.73 2.12
N ASN A 162 13.65 -5.93 2.09
CA ASN A 162 13.64 -6.78 0.91
C ASN A 162 12.35 -7.60 0.90
N CYS A 163 11.36 -7.22 0.08
CA CYS A 163 10.08 -7.91 0.02
C CYS A 163 10.07 -9.01 -1.05
N VAL A 164 9.88 -10.26 -0.62
CA VAL A 164 9.63 -11.43 -1.48
C VAL A 164 8.11 -11.59 -1.59
N ASP A 165 7.55 -11.13 -2.70
CA ASP A 165 6.12 -11.19 -2.97
C ASP A 165 5.73 -12.52 -3.60
N LEU A 166 4.90 -13.29 -2.90
CA LEU A 166 4.39 -14.58 -3.36
C LEU A 166 3.14 -14.45 -4.24
N GLY A 167 2.58 -13.22 -4.37
CA GLY A 167 1.32 -12.99 -5.08
C GLY A 167 0.09 -13.23 -4.22
N ASN A 168 -0.96 -13.74 -4.85
CA ASN A 168 -2.22 -14.08 -4.22
C ASN A 168 -2.54 -15.58 -4.38
N ASP A 169 -3.59 -16.07 -3.70
CA ASP A 169 -3.97 -17.49 -3.69
C ASP A 169 -2.78 -18.40 -3.32
N VAL A 170 -2.03 -18.02 -2.28
CA VAL A 170 -0.76 -18.67 -1.92
C VAL A 170 -0.99 -19.78 -0.90
N PRO A 171 -0.67 -21.04 -1.24
CA PRO A 171 -0.74 -22.15 -0.29
C PRO A 171 0.19 -21.96 0.92
N ALA A 172 -0.22 -22.45 2.09
CA ALA A 172 0.54 -22.31 3.34
C ALA A 172 1.99 -22.82 3.22
N SER A 173 2.22 -23.92 2.47
CA SER A 173 3.56 -24.47 2.25
C SER A 173 4.51 -23.48 1.56
N LYS A 174 3.98 -22.64 0.65
CA LYS A 174 4.79 -21.67 -0.08
C LYS A 174 5.32 -20.55 0.79
N PHE A 175 4.55 -20.09 1.78
CA PHE A 175 5.04 -19.14 2.78
C PHE A 175 6.21 -19.72 3.57
N VAL A 176 6.11 -20.99 3.99
CA VAL A 176 7.15 -21.67 4.77
C VAL A 176 8.40 -21.97 3.93
N GLU A 177 8.22 -22.47 2.71
CA GLU A 177 9.30 -22.68 1.75
C GLU A 177 10.08 -21.40 1.50
N ALA A 178 9.37 -20.30 1.17
CA ALA A 178 9.99 -19.01 0.93
C ALA A 178 10.66 -18.42 2.19
N ALA A 179 10.03 -18.57 3.36
CA ALA A 179 10.65 -18.15 4.61
C ALA A 179 11.99 -18.82 4.85
N LYS A 180 12.12 -20.12 4.56
CA LYS A 180 13.38 -20.89 4.65
C LYS A 180 14.38 -20.48 3.56
N GLU A 181 13.94 -20.45 2.31
CA GLU A 181 14.78 -20.14 1.14
C GLU A 181 15.46 -18.77 1.26
N TYR A 182 14.67 -17.75 1.60
CA TYR A 182 15.15 -16.37 1.70
C TYR A 182 15.62 -15.99 3.09
N ARG A 183 15.59 -16.91 4.07
CA ARG A 183 15.90 -16.66 5.48
C ARG A 183 15.18 -15.42 5.99
N ALA A 184 13.86 -15.42 5.80
CA ALA A 184 13.03 -14.26 6.02
C ALA A 184 13.02 -13.86 7.51
N THR A 185 13.11 -12.57 7.77
CA THR A 185 12.94 -12.00 9.11
C THR A 185 11.47 -11.92 9.51
N ALA A 186 10.59 -11.77 8.50
CA ALA A 186 9.16 -11.72 8.73
C ALA A 186 8.37 -12.46 7.64
N VAL A 187 7.21 -12.99 8.03
CA VAL A 187 6.17 -13.51 7.13
C VAL A 187 4.92 -12.65 7.32
N SER A 188 4.47 -12.02 6.24
CA SER A 188 3.27 -11.18 6.22
C SER A 188 2.18 -11.83 5.39
N MET A 189 1.02 -12.04 5.99
CA MET A 189 -0.14 -12.66 5.34
C MET A 189 -1.30 -11.69 5.28
N SER A 190 -2.02 -11.67 4.16
CA SER A 190 -3.25 -10.90 4.03
C SER A 190 -4.45 -11.77 3.63
N THR A 191 -5.63 -11.33 4.03
CA THR A 191 -6.91 -11.83 3.51
C THR A 191 -7.99 -10.76 3.63
N LEU A 192 -8.89 -10.70 2.65
CA LEU A 192 -10.06 -9.82 2.68
C LEU A 192 -11.35 -10.58 3.01
N MET A 193 -11.32 -11.93 2.93
CA MET A 193 -12.50 -12.78 3.11
C MET A 193 -12.45 -13.53 4.44
N THR A 194 -13.59 -13.59 5.14
CA THR A 194 -13.72 -14.40 6.39
C THR A 194 -13.55 -15.88 6.15
N THR A 195 -13.88 -16.37 4.95
CA THR A 195 -13.78 -17.78 4.55
C THR A 195 -12.34 -18.26 4.43
N THR A 196 -11.40 -17.37 4.10
CA THR A 196 -9.98 -17.68 3.91
C THR A 196 -9.11 -17.38 5.13
N MET A 197 -9.68 -16.78 6.19
CA MET A 197 -8.96 -16.54 7.45
C MET A 197 -8.34 -17.82 8.03
N ALA A 198 -8.98 -18.98 7.83
CA ALA A 198 -8.52 -20.27 8.34
C ALA A 198 -7.17 -20.73 7.76
N GLU A 199 -6.70 -20.12 6.67
CA GLU A 199 -5.40 -20.43 6.06
C GLU A 199 -4.23 -19.83 6.86
N MET A 200 -4.43 -18.69 7.53
CA MET A 200 -3.38 -18.04 8.33
C MET A 200 -2.84 -18.94 9.47
N PRO A 201 -3.69 -19.55 10.33
CA PRO A 201 -3.20 -20.47 11.36
C PRO A 201 -2.54 -21.73 10.78
N ARG A 202 -2.85 -22.13 9.54
CA ARG A 202 -2.13 -23.25 8.88
C ARG A 202 -0.67 -22.87 8.61
N VAL A 203 -0.42 -21.64 8.11
CA VAL A 203 0.95 -21.14 7.92
C VAL A 203 1.69 -21.10 9.26
N VAL A 204 1.09 -20.51 10.29
CA VAL A 204 1.71 -20.44 11.64
C VAL A 204 2.02 -21.84 12.17
N LYS A 205 1.08 -22.78 12.05
CA LYS A 205 1.30 -24.15 12.47
C LYS A 205 2.46 -24.81 11.71
N MET A 206 2.55 -24.64 10.41
CA MET A 206 3.64 -25.18 9.60
C MET A 206 4.99 -24.57 9.99
N LEU A 207 5.06 -23.25 10.29
CA LEU A 207 6.27 -22.62 10.82
C LEU A 207 6.72 -23.25 12.15
N ILE A 208 5.75 -23.63 13.02
CA ILE A 208 6.02 -24.33 14.29
C ILE A 208 6.51 -25.75 14.01
N ASP A 209 5.79 -26.52 13.16
CA ASP A 209 6.12 -27.90 12.84
C ASP A 209 7.52 -28.04 12.21
N GLU A 210 7.94 -27.03 11.44
CA GLU A 210 9.29 -26.93 10.84
C GLU A 210 10.35 -26.35 11.79
N GLY A 211 9.97 -25.95 13.01
CA GLY A 211 10.88 -25.43 14.02
C GLY A 211 11.47 -24.05 13.72
N ILE A 212 10.82 -23.28 12.84
CA ILE A 212 11.29 -21.95 12.41
C ILE A 212 10.39 -20.80 12.88
N ARG A 213 9.31 -21.06 13.63
CA ARG A 213 8.39 -20.02 14.10
C ARG A 213 9.09 -18.91 14.90
N ASP A 214 10.05 -19.29 15.73
CA ASP A 214 10.82 -18.35 16.57
C ASP A 214 11.89 -17.57 15.77
N ASN A 215 12.13 -17.96 14.53
CA ASN A 215 13.08 -17.31 13.64
C ASN A 215 12.43 -16.22 12.77
N VAL A 216 11.10 -16.11 12.77
CA VAL A 216 10.36 -15.18 11.91
C VAL A 216 9.29 -14.45 12.70
N MET A 217 9.15 -13.16 12.44
CA MET A 217 7.99 -12.40 12.90
C MET A 217 6.80 -12.69 11.97
N VAL A 218 5.64 -12.94 12.53
CA VAL A 218 4.42 -13.21 11.78
C VAL A 218 3.47 -12.02 11.90
N MET A 219 3.23 -11.36 10.78
CA MET A 219 2.29 -10.25 10.68
C MET A 219 1.09 -10.65 9.83
N VAL A 220 -0.11 -10.33 10.28
CA VAL A 220 -1.36 -10.63 9.57
C VAL A 220 -2.18 -9.37 9.39
N GLY A 221 -2.90 -9.26 8.26
CA GLY A 221 -3.71 -8.10 7.97
C GLY A 221 -4.86 -8.41 7.00
N GLY A 222 -5.73 -7.42 6.86
CA GLY A 222 -6.92 -7.47 6.02
C GLY A 222 -8.19 -7.13 6.80
N ALA A 223 -9.26 -6.75 6.10
CA ALA A 223 -10.46 -6.20 6.73
C ALA A 223 -11.08 -7.06 7.85
N PRO A 224 -11.16 -8.40 7.75
CA PRO A 224 -11.74 -9.21 8.82
C PRO A 224 -10.78 -9.50 9.97
N ILE A 225 -9.49 -9.10 9.86
CA ILE A 225 -8.47 -9.46 10.83
C ILE A 225 -8.49 -8.47 12.00
N THR A 226 -8.57 -9.02 13.22
CA THR A 226 -8.50 -8.26 14.47
C THR A 226 -7.24 -8.62 15.24
N THR A 227 -6.82 -7.75 16.15
CA THR A 227 -5.69 -8.02 17.06
C THR A 227 -5.95 -9.26 17.94
N GLY A 228 -7.21 -9.48 18.34
CA GLY A 228 -7.60 -10.68 19.08
C GLY A 228 -7.45 -11.96 18.26
N TYR A 229 -7.84 -11.93 16.98
CA TYR A 229 -7.64 -13.05 16.08
C TYR A 229 -6.16 -13.32 15.83
N ALA A 230 -5.37 -12.27 15.57
CA ALA A 230 -3.92 -12.40 15.39
C ALA A 230 -3.25 -13.09 16.59
N ALA A 231 -3.57 -12.65 17.81
CA ALA A 231 -3.07 -13.29 19.04
C ALA A 231 -3.52 -14.74 19.17
N GLN A 232 -4.77 -15.04 18.84
CA GLN A 232 -5.33 -16.40 18.91
C GLN A 232 -4.60 -17.38 17.98
N ILE A 233 -4.20 -16.95 16.79
CA ILE A 233 -3.49 -17.81 15.83
C ILE A 233 -1.97 -17.84 16.04
N GLY A 234 -1.44 -17.08 17.01
CA GLY A 234 -0.01 -17.01 17.30
C GLY A 234 0.77 -16.09 16.34
N ALA A 235 0.12 -15.11 15.72
CA ALA A 235 0.80 -14.04 15.01
C ALA A 235 1.31 -12.97 15.99
N ASP A 236 2.41 -12.29 15.62
CA ASP A 236 3.05 -11.29 16.48
C ASP A 236 2.38 -9.92 16.36
N ALA A 237 1.78 -9.62 15.19
CA ALA A 237 1.07 -8.37 14.97
C ALA A 237 -0.06 -8.44 13.95
N SER A 238 -1.01 -7.52 14.12
CA SER A 238 -2.03 -7.18 13.12
C SER A 238 -2.17 -5.66 13.05
N PRO A 239 -1.27 -4.98 12.32
CA PRO A 239 -1.37 -3.54 12.11
C PRO A 239 -2.66 -3.19 11.38
N ARG A 240 -3.27 -2.05 11.74
CA ARG A 240 -4.56 -1.67 11.18
C ARG A 240 -4.48 -1.11 9.75
N ASP A 241 -3.28 -0.67 9.33
CA ASP A 241 -3.01 -0.10 8.00
C ASP A 241 -1.56 -0.35 7.56
N ALA A 242 -1.26 -0.06 6.32
CA ALA A 242 0.04 -0.33 5.73
C ALA A 242 1.18 0.53 6.32
N ALA A 243 0.89 1.76 6.74
CA ALA A 243 1.87 2.62 7.39
C ALA A 243 2.23 2.08 8.78
N SER A 244 1.22 1.68 9.55
CA SER A 244 1.41 1.01 10.86
C SER A 244 2.17 -0.31 10.71
N ALA A 245 1.97 -1.05 9.62
CA ALA A 245 2.70 -2.30 9.33
C ALA A 245 4.20 -2.03 9.16
N ALA A 246 4.55 -1.02 8.36
CA ALA A 246 5.95 -0.65 8.13
C ALA A 246 6.61 -0.12 9.41
N SER A 247 5.92 0.73 10.18
CA SER A 247 6.43 1.26 11.45
C SER A 247 6.65 0.15 12.47
N TRP A 248 5.65 -0.73 12.65
CA TRP A 248 5.76 -1.85 13.59
C TRP A 248 6.94 -2.76 13.27
N LEU A 249 7.08 -3.16 11.99
CA LEU A 249 8.15 -4.07 11.60
C LEU A 249 9.53 -3.43 11.78
N LYS A 250 9.66 -2.13 11.50
CA LYS A 250 10.90 -1.37 11.69
C LYS A 250 11.32 -1.34 13.17
N GLU A 251 10.37 -1.14 14.07
CA GLU A 251 10.63 -1.17 15.52
C GLU A 251 10.94 -2.58 16.01
N ALA A 252 10.13 -3.57 15.62
CA ALA A 252 10.26 -4.94 16.08
C ALA A 252 11.59 -5.60 15.66
N ILE A 253 12.18 -5.22 14.53
CA ILE A 253 13.48 -5.75 14.07
C ILE A 253 14.63 -5.39 15.00
N PHE A 254 14.61 -4.22 15.66
CA PHE A 254 15.68 -3.84 16.59
C PHE A 254 15.76 -4.77 17.80
N ASP A 255 14.62 -5.31 18.23
CA ASP A 255 14.51 -6.21 19.36
C ASP A 255 14.59 -7.70 18.96
N PHE A 256 14.59 -7.98 17.63
CA PHE A 256 14.59 -9.34 17.13
C PHE A 256 16.01 -9.90 17.09
N PRO A 257 16.30 -11.03 17.72
CA PRO A 257 17.65 -11.57 17.83
C PRO A 257 18.17 -12.07 16.48
N SER A 258 18.87 -11.22 15.75
CA SER A 258 19.46 -11.52 14.44
C SER A 258 20.60 -12.56 14.49
N GLU A 259 21.19 -12.79 15.68
CA GLU A 259 22.38 -13.65 15.85
C GLU A 259 22.07 -15.11 16.18
N ASN A 260 20.80 -15.45 16.54
CA ASN A 260 20.42 -16.81 16.96
C ASN A 260 19.48 -17.55 16.00
N VAL A 261 19.26 -16.98 14.81
CA VAL A 261 18.37 -17.59 13.83
C VAL A 261 19.00 -18.87 13.26
N ARG A 262 18.49 -20.02 13.69
CA ARG A 262 18.90 -21.33 13.18
C ARG A 262 17.98 -21.73 12.02
N TRP A 263 18.43 -21.41 10.83
CA TRP A 263 17.88 -22.02 9.61
C TRP A 263 18.52 -23.40 9.45
N GLY A 264 17.76 -24.47 9.70
CA GLY A 264 18.22 -25.85 9.58
C GLY A 264 18.59 -26.25 8.16
#